data_73a7e2876d9be48cd57aeaaba9980b64
#
_entry.id   73a7e2876d9be48cd57aeaaba9980b64
#
_cell.length_a   1.000
_cell.length_b   1.000
_cell.length_c   1.000
_cell.angle_alpha   90.00
_cell.angle_beta   90.00
_cell.angle_gamma   90.00
#
_symmetry.space_group_name_H-M   'P 1'
#
loop_
_entity.id
_entity.type
_entity.pdbx_description
1 polymer ?
#
loop_
_entity_poly.entity_id
_entity_poly.type
_entity_poly.pdbx_seq_one_letter_code
_entity_poly.pdbx_strand_id
1 'polypeptide(L)'
;MPSIASSRSWTPRAIPAWALAAVVAGAYLVLGPPSADLAAQDYRADLGLVLWDNGWYGGHHMPAYSVLFPPLASVLGPRLVGALSAVAAAWLFERLVRDLDGGRVASLWFAAATATSLITGRLTFALGVAVGLAAVLAAARGRRGWACALGALASLASPVAGAFVALAAAAWWLDRRRWWPVALAACSLGPAIALAVAFPEGGSVPFVASSFWPALAASVAVGLVLPRGARVVRIGVALYALAMVASFALVTPMGGNVVRLGALFAGPLLAALAWRANRRALIVLALPLVYWQWVSPVDDWARAAGDASVHERYYEGLLGFLATRGGGPFRLEIPFTDNHWESRWVAPHVALARGWERQVDRERNALFYDDRPITAQRYRRWLDDNAVRFVALADAPIDYSAAREAQLLRDGLPYLHEVWHDAHWRVFEVARARPLARGAARATALEPQGVRLSADRAGAVDLRVRFTPYWRMATGHGCVAQGPNGWTRLRVDGPGPVVLETAFALGRVRATSPRCTG
;
A
#
# COMPACT_ATOMS: atom_id res chain seq x y z
N MET A 1 22.34 67.73 -17.23
CA MET A 1 21.91 66.35 -17.58
C MET A 1 21.16 65.78 -16.39
N PRO A 2 19.84 65.56 -16.45
CA PRO A 2 19.09 64.99 -15.34
C PRO A 2 19.20 63.45 -15.40
N SER A 3 19.52 62.85 -14.24
CA SER A 3 19.56 61.43 -13.94
C SER A 3 18.16 60.83 -14.09
N ILE A 4 18.00 59.88 -15.02
CA ILE A 4 16.78 59.05 -15.14
C ILE A 4 16.84 58.00 -14.03
N ALA A 5 16.10 58.23 -12.97
CA ALA A 5 15.81 57.25 -11.93
C ALA A 5 14.95 56.14 -12.57
N SER A 6 15.52 54.95 -12.80
CA SER A 6 14.78 53.76 -13.22
C SER A 6 13.81 53.38 -12.11
N SER A 7 12.53 53.64 -12.32
CA SER A 7 11.46 53.11 -11.49
C SER A 7 11.46 51.58 -11.67
N ARG A 8 12.04 50.86 -10.74
CA ARG A 8 11.80 49.40 -10.61
C ARG A 8 10.32 49.22 -10.33
N SER A 9 9.58 48.88 -11.36
CA SER A 9 8.20 48.43 -11.22
C SER A 9 8.18 47.20 -10.30
N TRP A 10 7.58 47.36 -9.14
CA TRP A 10 7.29 46.28 -8.20
C TRP A 10 6.26 45.38 -8.85
N THR A 11 6.70 44.39 -9.63
CA THR A 11 5.82 43.30 -10.02
C THR A 11 5.61 42.40 -8.80
N PRO A 12 4.37 42.20 -8.32
CA PRO A 12 4.10 41.31 -7.20
C PRO A 12 4.73 39.95 -7.54
N ARG A 13 5.65 39.48 -6.70
CA ARG A 13 6.23 38.13 -6.87
C ARG A 13 5.09 37.13 -6.85
N ALA A 14 4.83 36.49 -7.96
CA ALA A 14 3.79 35.47 -8.06
C ALA A 14 4.03 34.38 -7.00
N ILE A 15 3.00 34.05 -6.21
CA ILE A 15 3.07 33.01 -5.17
C ILE A 15 3.60 31.71 -5.79
N PRO A 16 4.66 31.09 -5.27
CA PRO A 16 5.19 29.85 -5.84
C PRO A 16 4.20 28.68 -5.67
N ALA A 17 4.20 27.73 -6.61
CA ALA A 17 3.22 26.65 -6.60
C ALA A 17 3.34 25.75 -5.34
N TRP A 18 4.57 25.56 -4.83
CA TRP A 18 4.77 24.82 -3.58
C TRP A 18 4.07 25.47 -2.36
N ALA A 19 3.85 26.79 -2.38
CA ALA A 19 3.11 27.45 -1.30
C ALA A 19 1.63 27.06 -1.31
N LEU A 20 1.01 26.87 -2.50
CA LEU A 20 -0.33 26.29 -2.61
C LEU A 20 -0.34 24.86 -2.04
N ALA A 21 0.63 24.04 -2.40
CA ALA A 21 0.74 22.67 -1.84
C ALA A 21 0.92 22.70 -0.31
N ALA A 22 1.68 23.67 0.23
CA ALA A 22 1.85 23.83 1.68
C ALA A 22 0.54 24.22 2.38
N VAL A 23 -0.26 25.09 1.78
CA VAL A 23 -1.59 25.46 2.31
C VAL A 23 -2.51 24.23 2.31
N VAL A 24 -2.56 23.49 1.20
CA VAL A 24 -3.37 22.28 1.07
C VAL A 24 -2.92 21.18 2.04
N ALA A 25 -1.61 20.96 2.17
CA ALA A 25 -1.03 20.03 3.11
C ALA A 25 -1.29 20.45 4.58
N GLY A 26 -1.23 21.75 4.88
CA GLY A 26 -1.60 22.29 6.20
C GLY A 26 -3.07 22.05 6.52
N ALA A 27 -3.97 22.30 5.57
CA ALA A 27 -5.40 22.00 5.71
C ALA A 27 -5.63 20.49 5.95
N TYR A 28 -4.96 19.62 5.19
CA TYR A 28 -4.99 18.18 5.40
C TYR A 28 -4.56 17.77 6.81
N LEU A 29 -3.48 18.35 7.34
CA LEU A 29 -3.00 18.04 8.70
C LEU A 29 -3.98 18.49 9.79
N VAL A 30 -4.65 19.64 9.58
CA VAL A 30 -5.64 20.18 10.54
C VAL A 30 -6.94 19.41 10.49
N LEU A 31 -7.46 19.14 9.30
CA LEU A 31 -8.75 18.45 9.12
C LEU A 31 -8.67 16.94 9.41
N GLY A 32 -7.49 16.35 9.21
CA GLY A 32 -7.23 14.94 9.50
C GLY A 32 -8.17 13.94 8.83
N PRO A 33 -8.52 14.06 7.53
CA PRO A 33 -9.52 13.18 6.92
C PRO A 33 -9.08 11.71 7.02
N PRO A 34 -9.95 10.80 7.46
CA PRO A 34 -9.69 9.38 7.42
C PRO A 34 -9.81 8.86 5.98
N SER A 35 -9.14 7.74 5.70
CA SER A 35 -9.30 7.00 4.44
C SER A 35 -8.85 5.56 4.63
N ALA A 36 -9.32 4.65 3.80
CA ALA A 36 -8.99 3.22 3.91
C ALA A 36 -7.48 2.96 3.81
N ASP A 37 -6.79 3.53 2.82
CA ASP A 37 -5.34 3.33 2.66
C ASP A 37 -4.54 3.91 3.84
N LEU A 38 -5.05 4.95 4.52
CA LEU A 38 -4.40 5.55 5.68
C LEU A 38 -4.37 4.59 6.88
N ALA A 39 -5.43 3.80 7.11
CA ALA A 39 -5.46 2.80 8.18
C ALA A 39 -4.26 1.84 8.11
N ALA A 40 -3.92 1.37 6.90
CA ALA A 40 -2.75 0.53 6.69
C ALA A 40 -1.42 1.28 6.90
N GLN A 41 -1.36 2.57 6.57
CA GLN A 41 -0.14 3.36 6.78
C GLN A 41 0.10 3.64 8.26
N ASP A 42 -0.95 3.97 9.01
CA ASP A 42 -0.88 4.19 10.45
C ASP A 42 -0.43 2.91 11.19
N TYR A 43 -1.03 1.76 10.86
CA TYR A 43 -0.62 0.48 11.43
C TYR A 43 0.85 0.15 11.15
N ARG A 44 1.28 0.30 9.89
CA ARG A 44 2.69 0.03 9.51
C ARG A 44 3.67 1.02 10.13
N ALA A 45 3.25 2.26 10.36
CA ALA A 45 4.08 3.25 11.05
C ALA A 45 4.35 2.86 12.50
N ASP A 46 3.36 2.32 13.22
CA ASP A 46 3.55 1.83 14.59
C ASP A 46 4.54 0.66 14.66
N LEU A 47 4.54 -0.20 13.65
CA LEU A 47 5.50 -1.30 13.56
C LEU A 47 6.90 -0.81 13.19
N GLY A 48 7.03 0.30 12.47
CA GLY A 48 8.30 0.85 12.02
C GLY A 48 9.05 -0.05 11.03
N LEU A 49 10.36 -0.21 11.23
CA LEU A 49 11.20 -1.06 10.38
C LEU A 49 11.26 -2.48 10.93
N VAL A 50 10.28 -3.28 10.59
CA VAL A 50 10.23 -4.71 10.93
C VAL A 50 10.26 -5.57 9.67
N LEU A 51 10.79 -6.79 9.82
CA LEU A 51 10.87 -7.75 8.72
C LEU A 51 9.54 -8.46 8.47
N TRP A 52 8.83 -8.75 9.55
CA TRP A 52 7.65 -9.61 9.60
C TRP A 52 6.59 -9.03 10.52
N ASP A 53 5.34 -9.26 10.20
CA ASP A 53 4.21 -8.93 11.05
C ASP A 53 3.22 -10.08 11.13
N ASN A 54 2.92 -10.55 12.34
CA ASN A 54 1.93 -11.58 12.63
C ASN A 54 0.50 -11.01 12.84
N GLY A 55 0.35 -9.70 12.89
CA GLY A 55 -0.93 -9.04 13.12
C GLY A 55 -1.95 -9.26 12.02
N TRP A 56 -1.49 -9.48 10.78
CA TRP A 56 -2.33 -9.73 9.62
C TRP A 56 -2.01 -11.06 8.93
N TYR A 57 -3.03 -11.72 8.36
CA TYR A 57 -2.92 -12.90 7.46
C TYR A 57 -2.25 -14.12 8.06
N GLY A 58 -2.01 -14.13 9.36
CA GLY A 58 -1.16 -15.13 9.99
C GLY A 58 0.32 -14.94 9.74
N GLY A 59 0.70 -13.75 9.32
CA GLY A 59 2.06 -13.30 9.08
C GLY A 59 2.33 -12.90 7.64
N HIS A 60 3.08 -11.80 7.45
CA HIS A 60 3.49 -11.29 6.14
C HIS A 60 4.79 -10.47 6.25
N HIS A 61 5.49 -10.28 5.11
CA HIS A 61 6.72 -9.50 5.06
C HIS A 61 6.42 -8.01 4.86
N MET A 62 6.82 -7.19 5.81
CA MET A 62 6.67 -5.73 5.76
C MET A 62 7.48 -5.05 4.66
N PRO A 63 8.75 -5.46 4.35
CA PRO A 63 9.55 -4.82 3.31
C PRO A 63 8.99 -4.96 1.90
N ALA A 64 8.11 -5.94 1.64
CA ALA A 64 7.48 -6.13 0.32
C ALA A 64 6.66 -4.92 -0.13
N TYR A 65 6.10 -4.15 0.79
CA TYR A 65 5.26 -2.99 0.49
C TYR A 65 6.06 -1.69 0.38
N SER A 66 6.84 -1.34 1.39
CA SER A 66 7.72 -0.17 1.42
C SER A 66 8.79 -0.34 2.51
N VAL A 67 10.02 0.01 2.18
CA VAL A 67 11.15 -0.01 3.13
C VAL A 67 11.37 1.35 3.79
N LEU A 68 11.12 2.45 3.06
CA LEU A 68 11.45 3.80 3.55
C LEU A 68 10.31 4.47 4.32
N PHE A 69 9.05 4.21 3.92
CA PHE A 69 7.93 4.94 4.51
C PHE A 69 7.68 4.57 5.98
N PRO A 70 7.58 3.28 6.40
CA PRO A 70 7.27 2.94 7.77
C PRO A 70 8.25 3.55 8.80
N PRO A 71 9.58 3.47 8.66
CA PRO A 71 10.49 4.06 9.63
C PRO A 71 10.46 5.59 9.66
N LEU A 72 10.20 6.26 8.52
CA LEU A 72 10.00 7.71 8.51
C LEU A 72 8.68 8.08 9.19
N ALA A 73 7.64 7.32 8.93
CA ALA A 73 6.32 7.54 9.49
C ALA A 73 6.24 7.22 11.00
N SER A 74 7.04 6.27 11.50
CA SER A 74 7.12 5.97 12.94
C SER A 74 7.70 7.14 13.75
N VAL A 75 8.58 7.95 13.14
CA VAL A 75 9.22 9.10 13.81
C VAL A 75 8.41 10.38 13.65
N LEU A 76 7.89 10.63 12.44
CA LEU A 76 7.27 11.92 12.07
C LEU A 76 5.74 11.87 12.06
N GLY A 77 5.15 10.68 12.08
CA GLY A 77 3.75 10.44 11.79
C GLY A 77 3.46 10.34 10.29
N PRO A 78 2.59 9.39 9.87
CA PRO A 78 2.30 9.13 8.45
C PRO A 78 1.79 10.38 7.72
N ARG A 79 0.90 11.13 8.33
CA ARG A 79 0.30 12.34 7.73
C ARG A 79 1.33 13.43 7.46
N LEU A 80 2.28 13.66 8.39
CA LEU A 80 3.32 14.66 8.20
C LEU A 80 4.30 14.26 7.09
N VAL A 81 4.69 12.98 7.03
CA VAL A 81 5.53 12.47 5.92
C VAL A 81 4.83 12.69 4.58
N GLY A 82 3.52 12.38 4.49
CA GLY A 82 2.72 12.64 3.29
C GLY A 82 2.66 14.12 2.92
N ALA A 83 2.38 14.99 3.88
CA ALA A 83 2.30 16.45 3.70
C ALA A 83 3.62 17.05 3.20
N LEU A 84 4.73 16.70 3.83
CA LEU A 84 6.07 17.12 3.39
C LEU A 84 6.40 16.62 1.99
N SER A 85 6.00 15.38 1.67
CA SER A 85 6.19 14.79 0.34
C SER A 85 5.40 15.54 -0.73
N ALA A 86 4.16 15.94 -0.44
CA ALA A 86 3.32 16.72 -1.36
C ALA A 86 3.95 18.09 -1.67
N VAL A 87 4.43 18.81 -0.65
CA VAL A 87 5.10 20.10 -0.81
C VAL A 87 6.41 19.95 -1.60
N ALA A 88 7.23 18.95 -1.25
CA ALA A 88 8.48 18.66 -1.96
C ALA A 88 8.23 18.30 -3.43
N ALA A 89 7.22 17.45 -3.71
CA ALA A 89 6.83 17.10 -5.07
C ALA A 89 6.40 18.32 -5.90
N ALA A 90 5.58 19.23 -5.32
CA ALA A 90 5.15 20.45 -5.98
C ALA A 90 6.34 21.38 -6.30
N TRP A 91 7.27 21.54 -5.36
CA TRP A 91 8.47 22.33 -5.56
C TRP A 91 9.40 21.75 -6.65
N LEU A 92 9.57 20.44 -6.68
CA LEU A 92 10.39 19.75 -7.69
C LEU A 92 9.74 19.83 -9.06
N PHE A 93 8.42 19.62 -9.15
CA PHE A 93 7.69 19.70 -10.41
C PHE A 93 7.74 21.13 -11.00
N GLU A 94 7.54 22.16 -10.16
CA GLU A 94 7.67 23.56 -10.58
C GLU A 94 9.04 23.83 -11.22
N ARG A 95 10.12 23.27 -10.65
CA ARG A 95 11.49 23.41 -11.21
C ARG A 95 11.71 22.67 -12.52
N LEU A 96 10.97 21.60 -12.77
CA LEU A 96 11.03 20.87 -14.02
C LEU A 96 10.30 21.58 -15.15
N VAL A 97 9.21 22.30 -14.86
CA VAL A 97 8.35 22.88 -15.91
C VAL A 97 8.42 24.41 -16.00
N ARG A 98 9.16 25.10 -15.14
CA ARG A 98 9.17 26.57 -14.99
C ARG A 98 9.51 27.32 -16.29
N ASP A 99 10.36 26.72 -17.15
CA ASP A 99 10.83 27.33 -18.39
C ASP A 99 9.90 27.01 -19.58
N LEU A 100 8.80 26.27 -19.35
CA LEU A 100 7.77 25.98 -20.34
C LEU A 100 6.69 27.07 -20.35
N ASP A 101 6.09 27.34 -21.50
CA ASP A 101 5.07 28.38 -21.68
C ASP A 101 3.87 28.25 -20.71
N GLY A 102 3.42 27.02 -20.46
CA GLY A 102 2.36 26.72 -19.52
C GLY A 102 2.84 26.36 -18.13
N GLY A 103 4.14 26.53 -17.84
CA GLY A 103 4.78 26.05 -16.61
C GLY A 103 4.11 26.53 -15.33
N ARG A 104 3.62 27.79 -15.32
CA ARG A 104 2.91 28.35 -14.17
C ARG A 104 1.59 27.64 -13.88
N VAL A 105 0.75 27.44 -14.88
CA VAL A 105 -0.54 26.77 -14.75
C VAL A 105 -0.35 25.30 -14.39
N ALA A 106 0.62 24.66 -15.06
CA ALA A 106 1.00 23.28 -14.77
C ALA A 106 1.44 23.08 -13.32
N SER A 107 2.28 23.99 -12.79
CA SER A 107 2.78 23.91 -11.42
C SER A 107 1.67 24.09 -10.40
N LEU A 108 0.75 25.03 -10.61
CA LEU A 108 -0.41 25.24 -9.73
C LEU A 108 -1.38 24.06 -9.77
N TRP A 109 -1.64 23.52 -10.98
CA TRP A 109 -2.47 22.34 -11.12
C TRP A 109 -1.86 21.13 -10.40
N PHE A 110 -0.56 20.89 -10.60
CA PHE A 110 0.14 19.80 -9.92
C PHE A 110 0.15 19.99 -8.39
N ALA A 111 0.37 21.21 -7.91
CA ALA A 111 0.33 21.51 -6.48
C ALA A 111 -1.03 21.16 -5.87
N ALA A 112 -2.15 21.53 -6.53
CA ALA A 112 -3.48 21.11 -6.11
C ALA A 112 -3.66 19.59 -6.20
N ALA A 113 -3.14 18.96 -7.26
CA ALA A 113 -3.23 17.53 -7.48
C ALA A 113 -2.54 16.68 -6.41
N THR A 114 -1.51 17.21 -5.72
CA THR A 114 -0.84 16.48 -4.63
C THR A 114 -1.79 16.13 -3.48
N ALA A 115 -2.86 16.91 -3.28
CA ALA A 115 -3.91 16.61 -2.30
C ALA A 115 -4.58 15.26 -2.51
N THR A 116 -4.67 14.80 -3.76
CA THR A 116 -5.33 13.53 -4.09
C THR A 116 -4.69 12.34 -3.39
N SER A 117 -3.35 12.31 -3.30
CA SER A 117 -2.62 11.27 -2.56
C SER A 117 -2.77 11.40 -1.05
N LEU A 118 -2.95 12.61 -0.53
CA LEU A 118 -3.16 12.85 0.90
C LEU A 118 -4.54 12.38 1.32
N ILE A 119 -5.59 12.80 0.59
CA ILE A 119 -6.98 12.45 0.88
C ILE A 119 -7.22 10.94 0.79
N THR A 120 -6.63 10.27 -0.19
CA THR A 120 -6.76 8.81 -0.36
C THR A 120 -5.84 7.99 0.56
N GLY A 121 -4.98 8.63 1.39
CA GLY A 121 -4.04 7.92 2.25
C GLY A 121 -2.88 7.22 1.53
N ARG A 122 -2.65 7.52 0.24
CA ARG A 122 -1.57 6.91 -0.58
C ARG A 122 -0.22 7.56 -0.29
N LEU A 123 0.17 7.59 0.97
CA LEU A 123 1.29 8.39 1.47
C LEU A 123 2.66 7.82 1.07
N THR A 124 2.79 6.50 1.00
CA THR A 124 4.00 5.84 0.44
C THR A 124 4.23 6.24 -1.02
N PHE A 125 3.14 6.32 -1.80
CA PHE A 125 3.21 6.77 -3.18
C PHE A 125 3.59 8.26 -3.27
N ALA A 126 3.03 9.12 -2.41
CA ALA A 126 3.39 10.54 -2.34
C ALA A 126 4.90 10.73 -2.07
N LEU A 127 5.47 9.98 -1.11
CA LEU A 127 6.92 9.97 -0.84
C LEU A 127 7.71 9.50 -2.08
N GLY A 128 7.28 8.40 -2.69
CA GLY A 128 7.90 7.87 -3.90
C GLY A 128 7.88 8.86 -5.06
N VAL A 129 6.78 9.61 -5.25
CA VAL A 129 6.65 10.66 -6.27
C VAL A 129 7.62 11.82 -6.00
N ALA A 130 7.73 12.28 -4.76
CA ALA A 130 8.67 13.35 -4.40
C ALA A 130 10.11 12.96 -4.73
N VAL A 131 10.53 11.77 -4.29
CA VAL A 131 11.89 11.24 -4.56
C VAL A 131 12.08 10.97 -6.06
N GLY A 132 11.06 10.44 -6.75
CA GLY A 132 11.07 10.19 -8.19
C GLY A 132 11.23 11.48 -9.01
N LEU A 133 10.53 12.56 -8.64
CA LEU A 133 10.70 13.87 -9.27
C LEU A 133 12.10 14.45 -9.02
N ALA A 134 12.68 14.22 -7.83
CA ALA A 134 14.07 14.57 -7.56
C ALA A 134 15.05 13.79 -8.46
N ALA A 135 14.78 12.50 -8.70
CA ALA A 135 15.56 11.69 -9.63
C ALA A 135 15.50 12.24 -11.08
N VAL A 136 14.28 12.57 -11.56
CA VAL A 136 14.09 13.18 -12.89
C VAL A 136 14.79 14.54 -12.99
N LEU A 137 14.70 15.37 -11.96
CA LEU A 137 15.37 16.68 -11.92
C LEU A 137 16.90 16.54 -11.92
N ALA A 138 17.44 15.58 -11.15
CA ALA A 138 18.88 15.27 -11.15
C ALA A 138 19.33 14.79 -12.54
N ALA A 139 18.55 13.94 -13.18
CA ALA A 139 18.78 13.47 -14.54
C ALA A 139 18.77 14.61 -15.57
N ALA A 140 17.78 15.51 -15.51
CA ALA A 140 17.67 16.68 -16.37
C ALA A 140 18.87 17.63 -16.23
N ARG A 141 19.47 17.70 -15.02
CA ARG A 141 20.68 18.49 -14.73
C ARG A 141 22.00 17.75 -15.02
N GLY A 142 21.94 16.57 -15.61
CA GLY A 142 23.14 15.77 -15.93
C GLY A 142 23.78 15.06 -14.73
N ARG A 143 23.18 15.10 -13.54
CA ARG A 143 23.69 14.48 -12.31
C ARG A 143 23.30 13.00 -12.25
N ARG A 144 23.91 12.19 -13.12
CA ARG A 144 23.50 10.78 -13.37
C ARG A 144 23.57 9.90 -12.13
N GLY A 145 24.63 9.99 -11.32
CA GLY A 145 24.77 9.21 -10.09
C GLY A 145 23.64 9.50 -9.09
N TRP A 146 23.34 10.79 -8.87
CA TRP A 146 22.20 11.19 -8.04
C TRP A 146 20.85 10.74 -8.60
N ALA A 147 20.67 10.79 -9.92
CA ALA A 147 19.45 10.30 -10.55
C ALA A 147 19.24 8.80 -10.28
N CYS A 148 20.27 7.97 -10.43
CA CYS A 148 20.22 6.54 -10.13
C CYS A 148 19.97 6.27 -8.65
N ALA A 149 20.67 6.95 -7.75
CA ALA A 149 20.47 6.78 -6.30
C ALA A 149 19.03 7.17 -5.87
N LEU A 150 18.53 8.32 -6.34
CA LEU A 150 17.16 8.76 -6.08
C LEU A 150 16.12 7.87 -6.74
N GLY A 151 16.41 7.32 -7.93
CA GLY A 151 15.54 6.32 -8.58
C GLY A 151 15.39 5.05 -7.74
N ALA A 152 16.48 4.57 -7.17
CA ALA A 152 16.46 3.44 -6.24
C ALA A 152 15.67 3.76 -4.95
N LEU A 153 15.90 4.94 -4.36
CA LEU A 153 15.15 5.39 -3.18
C LEU A 153 13.65 5.57 -3.47
N ALA A 154 13.28 6.06 -4.66
CA ALA A 154 11.88 6.15 -5.07
C ALA A 154 11.20 4.77 -5.09
N SER A 155 11.91 3.74 -5.55
CA SER A 155 11.45 2.35 -5.54
C SER A 155 11.32 1.77 -4.13
N LEU A 156 12.26 2.07 -3.24
CA LEU A 156 12.21 1.66 -1.83
C LEU A 156 11.12 2.38 -1.04
N ALA A 157 10.75 3.60 -1.44
CA ALA A 157 9.59 4.31 -0.90
C ALA A 157 8.27 3.74 -1.43
N SER A 158 8.20 3.50 -2.75
CA SER A 158 7.05 2.95 -3.44
C SER A 158 7.47 2.25 -4.73
N PRO A 159 7.32 0.92 -4.84
CA PRO A 159 7.62 0.19 -6.09
C PRO A 159 6.90 0.77 -7.31
N VAL A 160 5.66 1.25 -7.12
CA VAL A 160 4.86 1.91 -8.18
C VAL A 160 5.53 3.20 -8.68
N ALA A 161 6.04 4.03 -7.75
CA ALA A 161 6.76 5.26 -8.13
C ALA A 161 8.08 4.94 -8.83
N GLY A 162 8.82 3.92 -8.37
CA GLY A 162 10.03 3.43 -9.04
C GLY A 162 9.75 2.97 -10.47
N ALA A 163 8.66 2.24 -10.70
CA ALA A 163 8.24 1.82 -12.04
C ALA A 163 7.93 3.02 -12.96
N PHE A 164 7.35 4.09 -12.43
CA PHE A 164 7.07 5.30 -13.20
C PHE A 164 8.35 6.09 -13.55
N VAL A 165 9.34 6.12 -12.65
CA VAL A 165 10.67 6.66 -12.97
C VAL A 165 11.34 5.82 -14.08
N ALA A 166 11.24 4.50 -14.01
CA ALA A 166 11.76 3.61 -15.04
C ALA A 166 11.07 3.82 -16.40
N LEU A 167 9.75 4.04 -16.41
CA LEU A 167 9.00 4.38 -17.64
C LEU A 167 9.48 5.70 -18.25
N ALA A 168 9.68 6.74 -17.43
CA ALA A 168 10.22 8.02 -17.87
C ALA A 168 11.66 7.86 -18.45
N ALA A 169 12.48 7.05 -17.80
CA ALA A 169 13.82 6.71 -18.27
C ALA A 169 13.78 5.94 -19.60
N ALA A 170 12.84 5.00 -19.76
CA ALA A 170 12.64 4.26 -21.02
C ALA A 170 12.20 5.20 -22.16
N ALA A 171 11.30 6.15 -21.88
CA ALA A 171 10.91 7.16 -22.86
C ALA A 171 12.12 8.02 -23.31
N TRP A 172 12.96 8.39 -22.37
CA TRP A 172 14.16 9.15 -22.65
C TRP A 172 15.19 8.33 -23.46
N TRP A 173 15.36 7.05 -23.13
CA TRP A 173 16.21 6.15 -23.90
C TRP A 173 15.72 5.99 -25.33
N LEU A 174 14.44 5.80 -25.55
CA LEU A 174 13.86 5.66 -26.89
C LEU A 174 14.03 6.92 -27.75
N ASP A 175 14.02 8.11 -27.16
CA ASP A 175 14.24 9.37 -27.86
C ASP A 175 15.73 9.60 -28.17
N ARG A 176 16.61 9.42 -27.20
CA ARG A 176 18.02 9.84 -27.29
C ARG A 176 19.00 8.72 -27.58
N ARG A 177 18.59 7.44 -27.45
CA ARG A 177 19.40 6.24 -27.67
C ARG A 177 20.72 6.21 -26.88
N ARG A 178 20.78 6.88 -25.71
CA ARG A 178 21.94 6.88 -24.82
C ARG A 178 21.79 5.79 -23.78
N TRP A 179 22.87 5.16 -23.32
CA TRP A 179 22.85 4.04 -22.38
C TRP A 179 22.44 4.43 -20.95
N TRP A 180 22.77 5.64 -20.50
CA TRP A 180 22.56 6.03 -19.10
C TRP A 180 21.09 6.06 -18.63
N PRO A 181 20.07 6.36 -19.43
CA PRO A 181 18.68 6.19 -19.01
C PRO A 181 18.32 4.72 -18.74
N VAL A 182 18.98 3.76 -19.39
CA VAL A 182 18.83 2.33 -19.08
C VAL A 182 19.35 2.04 -17.67
N ALA A 183 20.48 2.62 -17.28
CA ALA A 183 20.98 2.52 -15.91
C ALA A 183 20.00 3.13 -14.90
N LEU A 184 19.39 4.29 -15.19
CA LEU A 184 18.35 4.88 -14.34
C LEU A 184 17.14 3.94 -14.21
N ALA A 185 16.66 3.36 -15.31
CA ALA A 185 15.56 2.39 -15.27
C ALA A 185 15.91 1.16 -14.42
N ALA A 186 17.12 0.62 -14.60
CA ALA A 186 17.61 -0.52 -13.80
C ALA A 186 17.71 -0.17 -12.30
N CYS A 187 18.25 1.00 -11.94
CA CYS A 187 18.31 1.46 -10.55
C CYS A 187 16.91 1.66 -9.95
N SER A 188 15.94 2.11 -10.76
CA SER A 188 14.57 2.35 -10.31
C SER A 188 13.72 1.08 -10.19
N LEU A 189 14.04 0.01 -10.93
CA LEU A 189 13.34 -1.28 -10.84
C LEU A 189 14.05 -2.28 -9.93
N GLY A 190 15.38 -2.21 -9.87
CA GLY A 190 16.22 -3.18 -9.17
C GLY A 190 15.80 -3.42 -7.71
N PRO A 191 15.59 -2.38 -6.89
CA PRO A 191 15.17 -2.57 -5.50
C PRO A 191 13.82 -3.28 -5.38
N ALA A 192 12.81 -2.91 -6.19
CA ALA A 192 11.51 -3.58 -6.17
C ALA A 192 11.63 -5.06 -6.55
N ILE A 193 12.43 -5.38 -7.57
CA ILE A 193 12.69 -6.77 -7.98
C ILE A 193 13.44 -7.53 -6.86
N ALA A 194 14.46 -6.92 -6.27
CA ALA A 194 15.21 -7.53 -5.18
C ALA A 194 14.32 -7.82 -3.96
N LEU A 195 13.44 -6.88 -3.60
CA LEU A 195 12.47 -7.07 -2.51
C LEU A 195 11.45 -8.16 -2.84
N ALA A 196 10.91 -8.19 -4.06
CA ALA A 196 9.98 -9.25 -4.48
C ALA A 196 10.62 -10.65 -4.48
N VAL A 197 11.94 -10.72 -4.72
CA VAL A 197 12.70 -11.99 -4.65
C VAL A 197 12.98 -12.38 -3.19
N ALA A 198 13.37 -11.41 -2.35
CA ALA A 198 13.72 -11.66 -0.96
C ALA A 198 12.48 -11.87 -0.07
N PHE A 199 11.39 -11.17 -0.35
CA PHE A 199 10.16 -11.13 0.45
C PHE A 199 8.94 -11.38 -0.44
N PRO A 200 8.74 -12.63 -0.93
CA PRO A 200 7.65 -12.95 -1.84
C PRO A 200 6.32 -12.97 -1.09
N GLU A 201 5.56 -11.88 -1.12
CA GLU A 201 4.21 -11.84 -0.55
C GLU A 201 3.12 -12.29 -1.54
N GLY A 202 3.40 -12.19 -2.83
CA GLY A 202 2.46 -12.55 -3.87
C GLY A 202 1.31 -11.55 -4.02
N GLY A 203 0.27 -12.02 -4.67
CA GLY A 203 -0.96 -11.28 -4.86
C GLY A 203 -0.98 -10.36 -6.05
N SER A 204 -2.20 -10.15 -6.51
CA SER A 204 -2.48 -9.31 -7.67
C SER A 204 -3.84 -8.64 -7.48
N VAL A 205 -4.03 -7.54 -8.18
CA VAL A 205 -5.31 -6.85 -8.23
C VAL A 205 -5.72 -6.65 -9.68
N PRO A 206 -6.97 -7.01 -10.08
CA PRO A 206 -7.42 -6.78 -11.43
C PRO A 206 -7.52 -5.28 -11.72
N PHE A 207 -7.26 -4.90 -12.96
CA PHE A 207 -7.60 -3.58 -13.45
C PHE A 207 -9.01 -3.63 -14.01
N VAL A 208 -9.99 -3.07 -13.28
CA VAL A 208 -11.39 -3.15 -13.68
C VAL A 208 -11.68 -2.30 -14.92
N ALA A 209 -12.54 -2.81 -15.83
CA ALA A 209 -12.83 -2.20 -17.12
C ALA A 209 -13.38 -0.76 -16.99
N SER A 210 -14.21 -0.50 -15.97
CA SER A 210 -14.78 0.83 -15.70
C SER A 210 -13.72 1.90 -15.39
N SER A 211 -12.55 1.52 -14.86
CA SER A 211 -11.43 2.43 -14.63
C SER A 211 -10.42 2.41 -15.79
N PHE A 212 -10.28 1.28 -16.49
CA PHE A 212 -9.34 1.12 -17.59
C PHE A 212 -9.69 1.97 -18.82
N TRP A 213 -10.94 1.85 -19.33
CA TRP A 213 -11.33 2.52 -20.56
C TRP A 213 -11.26 4.04 -20.49
N PRO A 214 -11.78 4.71 -19.44
CA PRO A 214 -11.64 6.16 -19.31
C PRO A 214 -10.18 6.61 -19.18
N ALA A 215 -9.35 5.88 -18.41
CA ALA A 215 -7.94 6.20 -18.23
C ALA A 215 -7.14 6.07 -19.54
N LEU A 216 -7.40 5.02 -20.32
CA LEU A 216 -6.78 4.81 -21.63
C LEU A 216 -7.22 5.90 -22.61
N ALA A 217 -8.52 6.20 -22.68
CA ALA A 217 -9.05 7.24 -23.56
C ALA A 217 -8.45 8.62 -23.24
N ALA A 218 -8.40 8.99 -21.95
CA ALA A 218 -7.77 10.24 -21.50
C ALA A 218 -6.27 10.29 -21.89
N SER A 219 -5.54 9.20 -21.71
CA SER A 219 -4.11 9.13 -22.06
C SER A 219 -3.87 9.24 -23.55
N VAL A 220 -4.68 8.57 -24.36
CA VAL A 220 -4.64 8.67 -25.84
C VAL A 220 -4.96 10.09 -26.28
N ALA A 221 -6.04 10.71 -25.75
CA ALA A 221 -6.41 12.07 -26.05
C ALA A 221 -5.28 13.07 -25.74
N VAL A 222 -4.64 12.94 -24.56
CA VAL A 222 -3.47 13.75 -24.21
C VAL A 222 -2.34 13.53 -25.22
N GLY A 223 -2.01 12.28 -25.57
CA GLY A 223 -0.95 11.94 -26.53
C GLY A 223 -1.16 12.55 -27.92
N LEU A 224 -2.42 12.60 -28.39
CA LEU A 224 -2.81 13.19 -29.69
C LEU A 224 -2.67 14.71 -29.70
N VAL A 225 -2.96 15.37 -28.58
CA VAL A 225 -2.95 16.83 -28.45
C VAL A 225 -1.57 17.40 -28.17
N LEU A 226 -0.65 16.62 -27.62
CA LEU A 226 0.72 17.06 -27.34
C LEU A 226 1.46 17.50 -28.61
N PRO A 227 2.19 18.64 -28.57
CA PRO A 227 2.92 19.15 -29.70
C PRO A 227 3.99 18.14 -30.17
N ARG A 228 4.21 18.10 -31.50
CA ARG A 228 5.19 17.17 -32.12
C ARG A 228 6.61 17.33 -31.55
N GLY A 229 6.98 18.53 -31.09
CA GLY A 229 8.29 18.81 -30.46
C GLY A 229 8.46 18.14 -29.07
N ALA A 230 7.38 17.77 -28.39
CA ALA A 230 7.44 17.11 -27.09
C ALA A 230 7.66 15.58 -27.20
N ARG A 231 8.67 15.15 -28.02
CA ARG A 231 8.87 13.74 -28.38
C ARG A 231 9.00 12.81 -27.18
N VAL A 232 9.83 13.15 -26.19
CA VAL A 232 10.04 12.30 -25.00
C VAL A 232 8.72 12.05 -24.26
N VAL A 233 7.90 13.11 -24.06
CA VAL A 233 6.62 13.00 -23.35
C VAL A 233 5.62 12.19 -24.17
N ARG A 234 5.57 12.37 -25.49
CA ARG A 234 4.72 11.57 -26.38
C ARG A 234 5.08 10.08 -26.36
N ILE A 235 6.38 9.76 -26.39
CA ILE A 235 6.86 8.37 -26.20
C ILE A 235 6.45 7.85 -24.82
N GLY A 236 6.61 8.67 -23.77
CA GLY A 236 6.20 8.33 -22.41
C GLY A 236 4.70 8.02 -22.30
N VAL A 237 3.85 8.81 -22.95
CA VAL A 237 2.39 8.56 -23.00
C VAL A 237 2.08 7.26 -23.77
N ALA A 238 2.78 6.98 -24.87
CA ALA A 238 2.59 5.73 -25.60
C ALA A 238 3.02 4.50 -24.78
N LEU A 239 4.17 4.57 -24.11
CA LEU A 239 4.62 3.52 -23.17
C LEU A 239 3.66 3.36 -22.00
N TYR A 240 3.12 4.45 -21.49
CA TYR A 240 2.13 4.42 -20.40
C TYR A 240 0.81 3.77 -20.86
N ALA A 241 0.31 4.11 -22.06
CA ALA A 241 -0.86 3.46 -22.63
C ALA A 241 -0.63 1.95 -22.82
N LEU A 242 0.56 1.56 -23.30
CA LEU A 242 0.95 0.15 -23.41
C LEU A 242 1.01 -0.53 -22.03
N ALA A 243 1.57 0.13 -21.00
CA ALA A 243 1.61 -0.40 -19.64
C ALA A 243 0.20 -0.57 -19.06
N MET A 244 -0.74 0.34 -19.34
CA MET A 244 -2.15 0.18 -18.96
C MET A 244 -2.79 -1.01 -19.65
N VAL A 245 -2.59 -1.19 -20.96
CA VAL A 245 -3.11 -2.35 -21.70
C VAL A 245 -2.51 -3.65 -21.13
N ALA A 246 -1.22 -3.68 -20.87
CA ALA A 246 -0.56 -4.85 -20.26
C ALA A 246 -1.11 -5.15 -18.86
N SER A 247 -1.33 -4.12 -18.01
CA SER A 247 -1.89 -4.28 -16.66
C SER A 247 -3.37 -4.70 -16.67
N PHE A 248 -4.10 -4.40 -17.76
CA PHE A 248 -5.48 -4.86 -17.95
C PHE A 248 -5.55 -6.29 -18.46
N ALA A 249 -4.69 -6.63 -19.42
CA ALA A 249 -4.67 -7.96 -20.04
C ALA A 249 -4.01 -9.04 -19.15
N LEU A 250 -3.06 -8.62 -18.30
CA LEU A 250 -2.30 -9.50 -17.43
C LEU A 250 -2.66 -9.24 -15.97
N VAL A 251 -2.89 -10.31 -15.22
CA VAL A 251 -3.11 -10.21 -13.77
C VAL A 251 -1.75 -9.98 -13.10
N THR A 252 -1.53 -8.77 -12.59
CA THR A 252 -0.26 -8.33 -12.00
C THR A 252 -0.45 -7.63 -10.66
N PRO A 253 0.60 -7.52 -9.83
CA PRO A 253 0.53 -6.70 -8.61
C PRO A 253 0.30 -5.20 -8.89
N MET A 254 0.64 -4.73 -10.10
CA MET A 254 0.38 -3.35 -10.52
C MET A 254 -1.12 -3.09 -10.68
N GLY A 255 -1.83 -3.93 -11.45
CA GLY A 255 -3.26 -3.79 -11.71
C GLY A 255 -3.71 -2.36 -11.96
N GLY A 256 -4.79 -1.94 -11.31
CA GLY A 256 -5.32 -0.58 -11.40
C GLY A 256 -4.40 0.52 -10.83
N ASN A 257 -3.32 0.19 -10.09
CA ASN A 257 -2.39 1.21 -9.58
C ASN A 257 -1.68 1.99 -10.70
N VAL A 258 -1.64 1.44 -11.91
CA VAL A 258 -1.07 2.12 -13.08
C VAL A 258 -1.77 3.46 -13.38
N VAL A 259 -3.04 3.64 -13.06
CA VAL A 259 -3.79 4.90 -13.29
C VAL A 259 -3.22 6.10 -12.54
N ARG A 260 -2.51 5.86 -11.42
CA ARG A 260 -1.97 6.92 -10.55
C ARG A 260 -1.05 7.89 -11.28
N LEU A 261 -0.28 7.40 -12.27
CA LEU A 261 0.59 8.28 -13.08
C LEU A 261 -0.23 9.27 -13.90
N GLY A 262 -1.20 8.79 -14.68
CA GLY A 262 -2.04 9.65 -15.52
C GLY A 262 -2.90 10.59 -14.69
N ALA A 263 -3.56 10.09 -13.65
CA ALA A 263 -4.39 10.91 -12.78
C ALA A 263 -3.60 12.08 -12.17
N LEU A 264 -2.34 11.87 -11.76
CA LEU A 264 -1.53 12.92 -11.15
C LEU A 264 -0.88 13.87 -12.16
N PHE A 265 -0.42 13.36 -13.33
CA PHE A 265 0.46 14.10 -14.23
C PHE A 265 -0.17 14.51 -15.55
N ALA A 266 -1.25 13.87 -16.03
CA ALA A 266 -1.76 14.11 -17.38
C ALA A 266 -2.22 15.57 -17.58
N GLY A 267 -3.02 16.13 -16.68
CA GLY A 267 -3.46 17.51 -16.72
C GLY A 267 -2.31 18.52 -16.62
N PRO A 268 -1.46 18.43 -15.59
CA PRO A 268 -0.29 19.30 -15.45
C PRO A 268 0.67 19.26 -16.65
N LEU A 269 0.99 18.08 -17.19
CA LEU A 269 1.88 17.97 -18.37
C LEU A 269 1.21 18.54 -19.63
N LEU A 270 -0.09 18.31 -19.81
CA LEU A 270 -0.83 18.91 -20.90
C LEU A 270 -0.81 20.43 -20.80
N ALA A 271 -1.05 21.00 -19.60
CA ALA A 271 -0.96 22.44 -19.37
C ALA A 271 0.43 22.99 -19.67
N ALA A 272 1.49 22.31 -19.22
CA ALA A 272 2.87 22.74 -19.45
C ALA A 272 3.21 22.84 -20.95
N LEU A 273 2.75 21.89 -21.76
CA LEU A 273 3.21 21.69 -23.13
C LEU A 273 2.24 22.22 -24.20
N ALA A 274 0.93 22.20 -23.94
CA ALA A 274 -0.09 22.61 -24.91
C ALA A 274 -0.60 24.06 -24.72
N TRP A 275 -0.16 24.78 -23.71
CA TRP A 275 -0.63 26.13 -23.36
C TRP A 275 -0.69 27.10 -24.53
N ARG A 276 0.36 27.19 -25.34
CA ARG A 276 0.40 28.01 -26.56
C ARG A 276 0.11 27.18 -27.81
N ALA A 277 0.52 25.93 -27.83
CA ALA A 277 0.44 25.10 -29.04
C ALA A 277 -1.00 24.65 -29.36
N ASN A 278 -1.83 24.37 -28.33
CA ASN A 278 -3.20 23.90 -28.53
C ASN A 278 -4.11 24.24 -27.33
N ARG A 279 -4.30 25.55 -27.08
CA ARG A 279 -5.07 26.03 -25.93
C ARG A 279 -6.52 25.57 -25.94
N ARG A 280 -7.13 25.42 -27.15
CA ARG A 280 -8.53 24.94 -27.26
C ARG A 280 -8.64 23.51 -26.73
N ALA A 281 -7.76 22.62 -27.18
CA ALA A 281 -7.77 21.25 -26.71
C ALA A 281 -7.42 21.13 -25.21
N LEU A 282 -6.51 21.99 -24.70
CA LEU A 282 -6.25 22.05 -23.26
C LEU A 282 -7.52 22.40 -22.48
N ILE A 283 -8.31 23.40 -22.90
CA ILE A 283 -9.55 23.80 -22.22
C ILE A 283 -10.58 22.66 -22.27
N VAL A 284 -10.74 22.01 -23.43
CA VAL A 284 -11.69 20.89 -23.60
C VAL A 284 -11.31 19.69 -22.73
N LEU A 285 -10.01 19.36 -22.65
CA LEU A 285 -9.54 18.21 -21.88
C LEU A 285 -9.37 18.52 -20.38
N ALA A 286 -9.31 19.79 -19.98
CA ALA A 286 -9.11 20.15 -18.57
C ALA A 286 -10.19 19.57 -17.66
N LEU A 287 -11.46 19.71 -18.05
CA LEU A 287 -12.59 19.21 -17.24
C LEU A 287 -12.56 17.69 -17.04
N PRO A 288 -12.49 16.84 -18.10
CA PRO A 288 -12.40 15.41 -17.89
C PRO A 288 -11.13 14.96 -17.15
N LEU A 289 -9.99 15.66 -17.31
CA LEU A 289 -8.75 15.35 -16.58
C LEU A 289 -8.85 15.71 -15.09
N VAL A 290 -9.48 16.85 -14.76
CA VAL A 290 -9.77 17.23 -13.37
C VAL A 290 -10.75 16.23 -12.75
N TYR A 291 -11.82 15.87 -13.47
CA TYR A 291 -12.77 14.86 -13.00
C TYR A 291 -12.06 13.52 -12.72
N TRP A 292 -11.28 13.00 -13.66
CA TRP A 292 -10.51 11.77 -13.48
C TRP A 292 -9.55 11.83 -12.27
N GLN A 293 -8.91 12.99 -12.07
CA GLN A 293 -7.98 13.21 -10.97
C GLN A 293 -8.66 13.20 -9.60
N TRP A 294 -9.88 13.76 -9.51
CA TRP A 294 -10.52 14.03 -8.23
C TRP A 294 -11.66 13.06 -7.87
N VAL A 295 -12.18 12.27 -8.82
CA VAL A 295 -13.32 11.37 -8.56
C VAL A 295 -13.00 10.39 -7.42
N SER A 296 -11.89 9.68 -7.47
CA SER A 296 -11.52 8.72 -6.42
C SER A 296 -11.27 9.39 -5.05
N PRO A 297 -10.50 10.49 -4.94
CA PRO A 297 -10.34 11.20 -3.67
C PRO A 297 -11.65 11.70 -3.05
N VAL A 298 -12.57 12.20 -3.88
CA VAL A 298 -13.89 12.67 -3.41
C VAL A 298 -14.73 11.50 -2.92
N ASP A 299 -14.75 10.39 -3.66
CA ASP A 299 -15.48 9.17 -3.26
C ASP A 299 -14.91 8.57 -1.96
N ASP A 300 -13.58 8.49 -1.84
CA ASP A 300 -12.92 7.99 -0.62
C ASP A 300 -13.26 8.87 0.60
N TRP A 301 -13.20 10.19 0.41
CA TRP A 301 -13.58 11.13 1.46
C TRP A 301 -15.06 11.04 1.84
N ALA A 302 -15.95 10.95 0.85
CA ALA A 302 -17.38 10.87 1.07
C ALA A 302 -17.78 9.58 1.82
N ARG A 303 -17.13 8.45 1.51
CA ARG A 303 -17.36 7.18 2.22
C ARG A 303 -16.88 7.23 3.67
N ALA A 304 -15.76 7.88 3.93
CA ALA A 304 -15.22 7.98 5.28
C ALA A 304 -15.94 9.04 6.13
N ALA A 305 -16.56 10.04 5.49
CA ALA A 305 -17.28 11.11 6.17
C ALA A 305 -18.53 10.57 6.88
N GLY A 306 -18.55 10.67 8.21
CA GLY A 306 -19.68 10.20 9.03
C GLY A 306 -19.67 8.69 9.35
N ASP A 307 -18.68 7.92 8.88
CA ASP A 307 -18.52 6.53 9.27
C ASP A 307 -17.89 6.43 10.68
N ALA A 308 -18.64 5.89 11.63
CA ALA A 308 -18.18 5.71 13.01
C ALA A 308 -16.98 4.74 13.09
N SER A 309 -16.90 3.77 12.19
CA SER A 309 -15.85 2.74 12.17
C SER A 309 -14.44 3.25 11.87
N VAL A 310 -14.29 4.52 11.47
CA VAL A 310 -12.94 5.12 11.30
C VAL A 310 -12.31 5.59 12.61
N HIS A 311 -13.08 5.64 13.70
CA HIS A 311 -12.65 6.15 15.00
C HIS A 311 -12.33 5.01 15.98
N GLU A 312 -11.27 5.18 16.76
CA GLU A 312 -10.82 4.21 17.78
C GLU A 312 -11.93 3.81 18.76
N ARG A 313 -12.70 4.79 19.25
CA ARG A 313 -13.81 4.57 20.22
C ARG A 313 -14.85 3.55 19.75
N TYR A 314 -15.00 3.37 18.43
CA TYR A 314 -15.92 2.37 17.87
C TYR A 314 -15.51 0.94 18.23
N TYR A 315 -14.21 0.71 18.49
CA TYR A 315 -13.63 -0.60 18.81
C TYR A 315 -13.44 -0.85 20.31
N GLU A 316 -13.60 0.15 21.19
CA GLU A 316 -13.33 0.04 22.63
C GLU A 316 -14.11 -1.10 23.29
N GLY A 317 -15.41 -1.23 23.01
CA GLY A 317 -16.25 -2.32 23.53
C GLY A 317 -15.75 -3.70 23.11
N LEU A 318 -15.47 -3.87 21.80
CA LEU A 318 -14.92 -5.10 21.25
C LEU A 318 -13.57 -5.46 21.88
N LEU A 319 -12.64 -4.51 21.98
CA LEU A 319 -11.32 -4.72 22.57
C LEU A 319 -11.42 -5.05 24.05
N GLY A 320 -12.30 -4.36 24.79
CA GLY A 320 -12.59 -4.67 26.19
C GLY A 320 -13.09 -6.10 26.38
N PHE A 321 -14.02 -6.56 25.55
CA PHE A 321 -14.47 -7.95 25.54
C PHE A 321 -13.33 -8.93 25.25
N LEU A 322 -12.56 -8.71 24.19
CA LEU A 322 -11.48 -9.61 23.77
C LEU A 322 -10.36 -9.71 24.81
N ALA A 323 -10.02 -8.63 25.50
CA ALA A 323 -9.01 -8.60 26.56
C ALA A 323 -9.35 -9.52 27.74
N THR A 324 -10.64 -9.81 27.98
CA THR A 324 -11.06 -10.74 29.03
C THR A 324 -10.97 -12.22 28.63
N ARG A 325 -10.65 -12.53 27.37
CA ARG A 325 -10.65 -13.92 26.86
C ARG A 325 -9.32 -14.62 27.13
N GLY A 326 -9.35 -15.58 28.01
CA GLY A 326 -8.20 -16.46 28.31
C GLY A 326 -8.02 -17.59 27.27
N GLY A 327 -7.08 -18.50 27.54
CA GLY A 327 -6.87 -19.69 26.71
C GLY A 327 -5.72 -19.59 25.72
N GLY A 328 -4.83 -18.59 25.89
CA GLY A 328 -3.68 -18.34 25.01
C GLY A 328 -4.01 -17.46 23.80
N PRO A 329 -3.03 -17.19 22.93
CA PRO A 329 -3.21 -16.33 21.77
C PRO A 329 -4.17 -16.97 20.76
N PHE A 330 -5.00 -16.14 20.16
CA PHE A 330 -5.99 -16.54 19.16
C PHE A 330 -6.02 -15.54 18.00
N ARG A 331 -6.76 -15.89 16.95
CA ARG A 331 -6.99 -15.01 15.80
C ARG A 331 -8.46 -14.65 15.70
N LEU A 332 -8.70 -13.40 15.35
CA LEU A 332 -10.02 -12.82 15.13
C LEU A 332 -10.27 -12.65 13.63
N GLU A 333 -11.48 -12.92 13.19
CA GLU A 333 -11.98 -12.46 11.89
C GLU A 333 -12.95 -11.32 12.07
N ILE A 334 -12.79 -10.30 11.25
CA ILE A 334 -13.75 -9.20 11.08
C ILE A 334 -14.06 -9.08 9.60
N PRO A 335 -15.32 -9.34 9.17
CA PRO A 335 -15.72 -8.97 7.81
C PRO A 335 -15.39 -7.49 7.56
N PHE A 336 -14.56 -7.22 6.57
CA PHE A 336 -14.01 -5.88 6.34
C PHE A 336 -15.08 -4.80 6.38
N THR A 337 -14.88 -3.78 7.20
CA THR A 337 -15.60 -2.51 7.07
C THR A 337 -15.16 -1.80 5.78
N ASP A 338 -15.99 -0.90 5.25
CA ASP A 338 -15.69 -0.22 3.97
C ASP A 338 -14.41 0.63 4.04
N ASN A 339 -14.07 1.13 5.23
CA ASN A 339 -12.89 1.95 5.47
C ASN A 339 -11.70 1.21 6.12
N HIS A 340 -11.81 -0.08 6.42
CA HIS A 340 -10.73 -0.98 6.89
C HIS A 340 -9.97 -0.55 8.16
N TRP A 341 -10.59 0.27 9.02
CA TRP A 341 -9.92 0.75 10.24
C TRP A 341 -9.81 -0.32 11.35
N GLU A 342 -10.52 -1.45 11.24
CA GLU A 342 -10.27 -2.65 12.05
C GLU A 342 -8.80 -3.11 11.93
N SER A 343 -8.20 -2.96 10.77
CA SER A 343 -6.80 -3.31 10.53
C SER A 343 -5.81 -2.42 11.30
N ARG A 344 -6.25 -1.24 11.73
CA ARG A 344 -5.46 -0.29 12.53
C ARG A 344 -5.75 -0.42 14.02
N TRP A 345 -7.03 -0.42 14.41
CA TRP A 345 -7.41 -0.32 15.81
C TRP A 345 -7.42 -1.67 16.53
N VAL A 346 -7.65 -2.78 15.81
CA VAL A 346 -7.71 -4.12 16.42
C VAL A 346 -6.40 -4.89 16.31
N ALA A 347 -5.71 -4.82 15.16
CA ALA A 347 -4.52 -5.63 14.90
C ALA A 347 -3.37 -5.47 15.91
N PRO A 348 -3.12 -4.30 16.54
CA PRO A 348 -2.11 -4.17 17.59
C PRO A 348 -2.42 -4.99 18.86
N HIS A 349 -3.68 -5.33 19.09
CA HIS A 349 -4.16 -6.02 20.30
C HIS A 349 -4.46 -7.50 20.06
N VAL A 350 -5.04 -7.82 18.90
CA VAL A 350 -5.43 -9.19 18.52
C VAL A 350 -5.13 -9.42 17.06
N ALA A 351 -4.40 -10.48 16.76
CA ALA A 351 -4.07 -10.84 15.37
C ALA A 351 -5.33 -11.12 14.55
N LEU A 352 -5.42 -10.47 13.38
CA LEU A 352 -6.52 -10.63 12.45
C LEU A 352 -6.24 -11.76 11.44
N ALA A 353 -7.27 -12.50 11.06
CA ALA A 353 -7.17 -13.51 10.00
C ALA A 353 -6.96 -12.86 8.63
N ARG A 354 -7.53 -11.66 8.43
CA ARG A 354 -7.33 -10.80 7.26
C ARG A 354 -6.73 -9.46 7.69
N GLY A 355 -6.14 -8.74 6.75
CA GLY A 355 -5.57 -7.42 6.98
C GLY A 355 -5.75 -6.53 5.76
N TRP A 356 -5.27 -5.27 5.81
CA TRP A 356 -5.52 -4.32 4.74
C TRP A 356 -4.34 -4.20 3.76
N GLU A 357 -4.22 -5.22 2.90
CA GLU A 357 -3.43 -5.18 1.67
C GLU A 357 -4.15 -6.03 0.60
N ARG A 358 -4.90 -5.38 -0.28
CA ARG A 358 -5.83 -6.04 -1.21
C ARG A 358 -5.18 -7.15 -2.05
N GLN A 359 -3.93 -6.99 -2.48
CA GLN A 359 -3.23 -7.99 -3.28
C GLN A 359 -3.00 -9.27 -2.47
N VAL A 360 -2.47 -9.11 -1.25
CA VAL A 360 -2.19 -10.23 -0.35
C VAL A 360 -3.49 -10.90 0.10
N ASP A 361 -4.52 -10.10 0.39
CA ASP A 361 -5.83 -10.63 0.79
C ASP A 361 -6.45 -11.49 -0.32
N ARG A 362 -6.40 -11.02 -1.57
CA ARG A 362 -6.88 -11.80 -2.72
C ARG A 362 -6.14 -13.11 -2.93
N GLU A 363 -4.83 -13.10 -2.73
CA GLU A 363 -3.98 -14.29 -2.87
C GLU A 363 -4.28 -15.32 -1.79
N ARG A 364 -4.33 -14.87 -0.53
CA ARG A 364 -4.44 -15.76 0.64
C ARG A 364 -5.86 -16.15 0.98
N ASN A 365 -6.82 -15.31 0.63
CA ASN A 365 -8.23 -15.40 1.01
C ASN A 365 -9.15 -15.40 -0.22
N ALA A 366 -8.78 -16.19 -1.25
CA ALA A 366 -9.53 -16.31 -2.50
C ALA A 366 -11.02 -16.68 -2.31
N LEU A 367 -11.38 -17.28 -1.17
CA LEU A 367 -12.75 -17.57 -0.77
C LEU A 367 -13.69 -16.37 -0.91
N PHE A 368 -13.20 -15.16 -0.59
CA PHE A 368 -14.00 -13.92 -0.58
C PHE A 368 -14.04 -13.23 -1.95
N TYR A 369 -13.22 -13.67 -2.92
CA TYR A 369 -13.04 -13.03 -4.22
C TYR A 369 -13.42 -13.89 -5.41
N ASP A 370 -13.56 -15.20 -5.22
CA ASP A 370 -14.00 -16.10 -6.29
C ASP A 370 -15.53 -15.97 -6.50
N ASP A 371 -16.02 -16.39 -7.69
CA ASP A 371 -17.43 -16.31 -8.04
C ASP A 371 -18.27 -17.41 -7.37
N ARG A 372 -17.65 -18.35 -6.69
CA ARG A 372 -18.34 -19.48 -6.03
C ARG A 372 -19.00 -18.99 -4.74
N PRO A 373 -20.20 -19.49 -4.39
CA PRO A 373 -20.86 -19.15 -3.13
C PRO A 373 -19.99 -19.47 -1.90
N ILE A 374 -19.99 -18.58 -0.92
CA ILE A 374 -19.40 -18.86 0.39
C ILE A 374 -20.43 -19.72 1.15
N THR A 375 -20.27 -21.05 1.12
CA THR A 375 -21.14 -21.94 1.90
C THR A 375 -20.67 -22.05 3.34
N ALA A 376 -21.56 -22.41 4.27
CA ALA A 376 -21.23 -22.68 5.67
C ALA A 376 -20.02 -23.62 5.83
N GLN A 377 -19.93 -24.67 5.02
CA GLN A 377 -18.82 -25.63 5.07
C GLN A 377 -17.49 -25.04 4.54
N ARG A 378 -17.51 -24.23 3.45
CA ARG A 378 -16.31 -23.57 2.93
C ARG A 378 -15.78 -22.56 3.93
N TYR A 379 -16.68 -21.77 4.54
CA TYR A 379 -16.33 -20.78 5.55
C TYR A 379 -15.78 -21.46 6.81
N ARG A 380 -16.40 -22.53 7.30
CA ARG A 380 -15.87 -23.32 8.44
C ARG A 380 -14.45 -23.81 8.17
N ARG A 381 -14.16 -24.36 6.99
CA ARG A 381 -12.81 -24.83 6.64
C ARG A 381 -11.81 -23.67 6.64
N TRP A 382 -12.20 -22.51 6.16
CA TRP A 382 -11.37 -21.33 6.14
C TRP A 382 -11.07 -20.82 7.57
N LEU A 383 -12.08 -20.76 8.44
CA LEU A 383 -11.90 -20.43 9.86
C LEU A 383 -10.94 -21.41 10.55
N ASP A 384 -11.11 -22.70 10.32
CA ASP A 384 -10.25 -23.75 10.87
C ASP A 384 -8.81 -23.65 10.34
N ASP A 385 -8.63 -23.39 9.05
CA ASP A 385 -7.30 -23.29 8.45
C ASP A 385 -6.54 -22.06 8.95
N ASN A 386 -7.24 -20.96 9.20
CA ASN A 386 -6.68 -19.74 9.77
C ASN A 386 -6.63 -19.72 11.30
N ALA A 387 -7.06 -20.79 11.99
CA ALA A 387 -7.13 -20.88 13.45
C ALA A 387 -7.90 -19.69 14.08
N VAL A 388 -9.02 -19.32 13.47
CA VAL A 388 -9.91 -18.27 13.97
C VAL A 388 -10.70 -18.79 15.15
N ARG A 389 -10.67 -18.06 16.28
CA ARG A 389 -11.47 -18.38 17.45
C ARG A 389 -12.72 -17.54 17.54
N PHE A 390 -12.65 -16.27 17.21
CA PHE A 390 -13.77 -15.36 17.24
C PHE A 390 -13.99 -14.72 15.87
N VAL A 391 -15.28 -14.46 15.58
CA VAL A 391 -15.72 -13.67 14.43
C VAL A 391 -16.52 -12.50 14.97
N ALA A 392 -16.15 -11.27 14.61
CA ALA A 392 -16.84 -10.07 15.07
C ALA A 392 -17.48 -9.34 13.87
N LEU A 393 -18.79 -9.19 13.88
CA LEU A 393 -19.57 -8.50 12.86
C LEU A 393 -19.91 -7.08 13.32
N ALA A 394 -19.47 -6.10 12.55
CA ALA A 394 -19.75 -4.68 12.76
C ALA A 394 -21.13 -4.27 12.24
N ASP A 395 -21.72 -3.20 12.78
CA ASP A 395 -22.89 -2.50 12.25
C ASP A 395 -22.53 -1.44 11.18
N ALA A 396 -21.23 -1.27 10.89
CA ALA A 396 -20.69 -0.33 9.91
C ALA A 396 -20.94 -0.77 8.45
N PRO A 397 -20.80 0.14 7.47
CA PRO A 397 -20.74 -0.22 6.06
C PRO A 397 -19.68 -1.29 5.79
N ILE A 398 -20.01 -2.27 4.96
CA ILE A 398 -19.19 -3.45 4.69
C ILE A 398 -18.55 -3.36 3.29
N ASP A 399 -17.24 -3.62 3.20
CA ASP A 399 -16.52 -3.72 1.93
C ASP A 399 -17.13 -4.80 1.02
N TYR A 400 -17.11 -4.57 -0.29
CA TYR A 400 -17.69 -5.48 -1.27
C TYR A 400 -17.17 -6.93 -1.15
N SER A 401 -15.92 -7.13 -0.73
CA SER A 401 -15.33 -8.45 -0.59
C SER A 401 -15.82 -9.20 0.63
N ALA A 402 -16.37 -8.50 1.63
CA ALA A 402 -16.91 -9.08 2.87
C ALA A 402 -18.45 -9.15 2.89
N ALA A 403 -19.13 -8.59 1.89
CA ALA A 403 -20.60 -8.53 1.88
C ALA A 403 -21.26 -9.92 1.97
N ARG A 404 -20.72 -10.93 1.25
CA ARG A 404 -21.23 -12.31 1.28
C ARG A 404 -20.95 -13.00 2.62
N GLU A 405 -19.83 -12.70 3.26
CA GLU A 405 -19.48 -13.18 4.59
C GLU A 405 -20.41 -12.59 5.65
N ALA A 406 -20.56 -11.28 5.65
CA ALA A 406 -21.45 -10.57 6.57
C ALA A 406 -22.91 -11.08 6.47
N GLN A 407 -23.39 -11.36 5.25
CA GLN A 407 -24.71 -11.95 5.05
C GLN A 407 -24.80 -13.36 5.67
N LEU A 408 -23.80 -14.20 5.43
CA LEU A 408 -23.75 -15.56 6.00
C LEU A 408 -23.76 -15.54 7.54
N LEU A 409 -23.13 -14.55 8.16
CA LEU A 409 -23.15 -14.38 9.62
C LEU A 409 -24.51 -13.92 10.12
N ARG A 410 -25.21 -13.03 9.39
CA ARG A 410 -26.57 -12.59 9.74
C ARG A 410 -27.58 -13.72 9.63
N ASP A 411 -27.43 -14.60 8.64
CA ASP A 411 -28.30 -15.76 8.42
C ASP A 411 -28.10 -16.84 9.50
N GLY A 412 -26.99 -16.79 10.22
CA GLY A 412 -26.64 -17.73 11.30
C GLY A 412 -25.93 -18.99 10.79
N LEU A 413 -24.98 -19.45 11.58
CA LEU A 413 -24.18 -20.65 11.29
C LEU A 413 -24.16 -21.58 12.49
N PRO A 414 -24.39 -22.91 12.32
CA PRO A 414 -24.59 -23.84 13.44
C PRO A 414 -23.33 -24.04 14.32
N TYR A 415 -22.18 -23.57 13.87
CA TYR A 415 -20.90 -23.67 14.58
C TYR A 415 -20.39 -22.31 15.10
N LEU A 416 -21.18 -21.25 14.97
CA LEU A 416 -20.92 -19.93 15.56
C LEU A 416 -21.95 -19.65 16.65
N HIS A 417 -21.45 -19.42 17.86
CA HIS A 417 -22.28 -19.09 19.01
C HIS A 417 -22.04 -17.64 19.39
N GLU A 418 -23.08 -16.81 19.37
CA GLU A 418 -22.96 -15.44 19.84
C GLU A 418 -22.65 -15.45 21.34
N VAL A 419 -21.52 -14.83 21.71
CA VAL A 419 -21.00 -14.82 23.07
C VAL A 419 -20.97 -13.43 23.68
N TRP A 420 -21.15 -12.41 22.86
CA TRP A 420 -21.19 -11.01 23.29
C TRP A 420 -21.72 -10.09 22.18
N HIS A 421 -22.38 -9.02 22.56
CA HIS A 421 -22.73 -7.91 21.69
C HIS A 421 -22.78 -6.58 22.44
N ASP A 422 -22.67 -5.49 21.70
CA ASP A 422 -22.96 -4.14 22.16
C ASP A 422 -23.77 -3.38 21.08
N ALA A 423 -23.73 -2.04 21.09
CA ALA A 423 -24.44 -1.23 20.11
C ALA A 423 -23.87 -1.37 18.67
N HIS A 424 -22.58 -1.75 18.55
CA HIS A 424 -21.85 -1.73 17.28
C HIS A 424 -21.39 -3.11 16.83
N TRP A 425 -21.30 -4.08 17.72
CA TRP A 425 -20.65 -5.36 17.46
C TRP A 425 -21.49 -6.54 17.89
N ARG A 426 -21.43 -7.61 17.11
CA ARG A 426 -21.84 -8.96 17.51
C ARG A 426 -20.64 -9.89 17.40
N VAL A 427 -20.28 -10.57 18.48
CA VAL A 427 -19.13 -11.47 18.52
C VAL A 427 -19.57 -12.90 18.67
N PHE A 428 -19.07 -13.74 17.77
CA PHE A 428 -19.37 -15.17 17.73
C PHE A 428 -18.10 -15.97 18.06
N GLU A 429 -18.21 -16.94 18.94
CA GLU A 429 -17.15 -17.92 19.16
C GLU A 429 -17.33 -19.13 18.24
N VAL A 430 -16.24 -19.56 17.61
CA VAL A 430 -16.21 -20.71 16.72
C VAL A 430 -16.19 -21.99 17.56
N ALA A 431 -17.22 -22.81 17.46
CA ALA A 431 -17.30 -24.07 18.19
C ALA A 431 -16.10 -24.98 17.88
N ARG A 432 -15.39 -25.43 18.93
CA ARG A 432 -14.16 -26.24 18.79
C ARG A 432 -13.13 -25.59 17.88
N ALA A 433 -12.89 -24.28 18.04
CA ALA A 433 -11.89 -23.55 17.27
C ALA A 433 -10.52 -24.25 17.33
N ARG A 434 -9.81 -24.24 16.21
CA ARG A 434 -8.46 -24.81 16.17
C ARG A 434 -7.47 -23.85 16.84
N PRO A 435 -6.59 -24.32 17.74
CA PRO A 435 -5.56 -23.49 18.31
C PRO A 435 -4.48 -23.14 17.29
N LEU A 436 -3.72 -22.06 17.56
CA LEU A 436 -2.61 -21.62 16.72
C LEU A 436 -1.49 -22.66 16.59
N ALA A 437 -1.23 -23.45 17.63
CA ALA A 437 -0.25 -24.54 17.60
C ALA A 437 -0.89 -25.86 18.03
N ARG A 438 -0.53 -26.96 17.32
CA ARG A 438 -0.98 -28.31 17.59
C ARG A 438 0.18 -29.28 17.54
N GLY A 439 0.16 -30.29 18.42
CA GLY A 439 1.17 -31.37 18.43
C GLY A 439 1.95 -31.40 19.74
N ALA A 440 3.27 -31.30 19.66
CA ALA A 440 4.15 -31.39 20.83
C ALA A 440 4.27 -30.09 21.64
N ALA A 441 3.71 -28.98 21.18
CA ALA A 441 3.74 -27.69 21.86
C ALA A 441 2.44 -26.92 21.71
N ARG A 442 2.19 -25.99 22.63
CA ARG A 442 1.10 -24.99 22.56
C ARG A 442 1.67 -23.58 22.43
N ALA A 443 0.96 -22.70 21.76
CA ALA A 443 1.30 -21.29 21.67
C ALA A 443 0.95 -20.59 23.00
N THR A 444 1.90 -19.81 23.52
CA THR A 444 1.74 -19.02 24.76
C THR A 444 1.67 -17.53 24.50
N ALA A 445 2.34 -17.03 23.44
CA ALA A 445 2.19 -15.66 22.97
C ALA A 445 2.39 -15.60 21.44
N LEU A 446 1.71 -14.63 20.82
CA LEU A 446 1.90 -14.24 19.43
C LEU A 446 2.31 -12.77 19.42
N GLU A 447 3.55 -12.51 19.08
CA GLU A 447 4.15 -11.18 19.00
C GLU A 447 4.22 -10.73 17.53
N PRO A 448 4.33 -9.44 17.22
CA PRO A 448 4.40 -9.01 15.82
C PRO A 448 5.46 -9.73 15.01
N GLN A 449 6.67 -9.94 15.55
CA GLN A 449 7.80 -10.56 14.86
C GLN A 449 8.17 -11.95 15.39
N GLY A 450 7.37 -12.53 16.27
CA GLY A 450 7.74 -13.77 16.96
C GLY A 450 6.56 -14.60 17.42
N VAL A 451 6.88 -15.81 17.85
CA VAL A 451 5.93 -16.73 18.49
C VAL A 451 6.60 -17.39 19.67
N ARG A 452 5.95 -17.38 20.82
CA ARG A 452 6.37 -18.15 22.00
C ARG A 452 5.51 -19.39 22.14
N LEU A 453 6.17 -20.50 22.37
CA LEU A 453 5.55 -21.80 22.54
C LEU A 453 6.07 -22.44 23.84
N SER A 454 5.27 -23.32 24.41
CA SER A 454 5.68 -24.24 25.47
C SER A 454 5.56 -25.66 24.92
N ALA A 455 6.70 -26.33 24.75
CA ALA A 455 6.74 -27.73 24.33
C ALA A 455 6.53 -28.63 25.55
N ASP A 456 5.62 -29.59 25.43
CA ASP A 456 5.31 -30.56 26.46
C ASP A 456 6.17 -31.83 26.31
N ARG A 457 6.65 -32.10 25.08
CA ARG A 457 7.49 -33.25 24.72
C ARG A 457 8.25 -32.97 23.42
N ALA A 458 9.19 -33.82 23.08
CA ALA A 458 9.78 -33.86 21.74
C ALA A 458 8.70 -34.24 20.69
N GLY A 459 8.79 -33.68 19.49
CA GLY A 459 7.89 -34.04 18.39
C GLY A 459 7.57 -32.91 17.42
N ALA A 460 6.62 -33.19 16.53
CA ALA A 460 6.16 -32.23 15.52
C ALA A 460 5.13 -31.25 16.11
N VAL A 461 5.20 -30.01 15.63
CA VAL A 461 4.23 -28.93 15.92
C VAL A 461 3.76 -28.31 14.61
N ASP A 462 2.47 -28.36 14.35
CA ASP A 462 1.84 -27.61 13.26
C ASP A 462 1.41 -26.22 13.81
N LEU A 463 2.06 -25.17 13.31
CA LEU A 463 1.85 -23.80 13.75
C LEU A 463 1.12 -23.00 12.66
N ARG A 464 -0.02 -22.41 13.01
CA ARG A 464 -0.85 -21.57 12.13
C ARG A 464 -0.32 -20.13 12.05
N VAL A 465 0.99 -20.01 11.81
CA VAL A 465 1.69 -18.78 11.40
C VAL A 465 2.36 -19.08 10.06
N ARG A 466 2.31 -18.13 9.14
CA ARG A 466 2.84 -18.31 7.79
C ARG A 466 4.34 -18.59 7.85
N PHE A 467 4.79 -19.44 6.96
CA PHE A 467 6.20 -19.75 6.83
C PHE A 467 6.95 -18.60 6.16
N THR A 468 8.10 -18.28 6.74
CA THR A 468 9.15 -17.48 6.09
C THR A 468 10.47 -18.23 6.22
N PRO A 469 11.35 -18.19 5.20
CA PRO A 469 12.68 -18.80 5.29
C PRO A 469 13.55 -18.13 6.36
N TYR A 470 13.11 -16.99 6.90
CA TYR A 470 13.82 -16.21 7.92
C TYR A 470 13.45 -16.61 9.35
N TRP A 471 12.49 -17.51 9.56
CA TRP A 471 12.26 -18.05 10.90
C TRP A 471 13.51 -18.71 11.46
N ARG A 472 13.85 -18.39 12.70
CA ARG A 472 14.86 -19.08 13.51
C ARG A 472 14.27 -19.43 14.87
N MET A 473 14.75 -20.50 15.45
CA MET A 473 14.49 -20.86 16.83
C MET A 473 15.52 -20.11 17.69
N ALA A 474 15.07 -19.07 18.41
CA ALA A 474 15.92 -18.25 19.28
C ALA A 474 16.11 -18.91 20.65
N THR A 475 15.12 -19.70 21.09
CA THR A 475 15.16 -20.51 22.31
C THR A 475 14.60 -21.88 21.99
N GLY A 476 15.12 -22.93 22.62
CA GLY A 476 14.79 -24.32 22.33
C GLY A 476 15.67 -24.91 21.23
N HIS A 477 15.53 -26.22 21.01
CA HIS A 477 16.27 -26.97 19.98
C HIS A 477 15.30 -27.68 19.05
N GLY A 478 15.67 -27.75 17.77
CA GLY A 478 14.85 -28.38 16.76
C GLY A 478 14.97 -27.74 15.38
N CYS A 479 13.99 -27.96 14.52
CA CYS A 479 13.99 -27.46 13.15
C CYS A 479 12.70 -26.69 12.83
N VAL A 480 12.81 -25.66 11.99
CA VAL A 480 11.69 -24.92 11.38
C VAL A 480 11.62 -25.23 9.90
N ALA A 481 10.46 -25.61 9.39
CA ALA A 481 10.24 -25.93 7.98
C ALA A 481 8.88 -25.38 7.50
N GLN A 482 8.71 -25.33 6.18
CA GLN A 482 7.42 -25.06 5.59
C GLN A 482 6.53 -26.31 5.73
N GLY A 483 5.34 -26.10 6.29
CA GLY A 483 4.27 -27.09 6.37
C GLY A 483 3.27 -26.97 5.22
N PRO A 484 2.18 -27.75 5.26
CA PRO A 484 1.10 -27.68 4.27
C PRO A 484 0.47 -26.28 4.20
N ASN A 485 0.00 -25.90 3.00
CA ASN A 485 -0.68 -24.63 2.73
C ASN A 485 0.13 -23.37 3.12
N GLY A 486 1.47 -23.46 3.16
CA GLY A 486 2.34 -22.34 3.50
C GLY A 486 2.38 -21.98 4.99
N TRP A 487 1.84 -22.84 5.87
CA TRP A 487 1.98 -22.69 7.32
C TRP A 487 3.37 -23.15 7.79
N THR A 488 3.72 -22.82 9.03
CA THR A 488 5.00 -23.23 9.64
C THR A 488 4.85 -24.59 10.32
N ARG A 489 5.82 -25.46 10.14
CA ARG A 489 5.98 -26.71 10.87
C ARG A 489 7.28 -26.69 11.66
N LEU A 490 7.21 -27.10 12.92
CA LEU A 490 8.37 -27.25 13.78
C LEU A 490 8.58 -28.72 14.12
N ARG A 491 9.84 -29.07 14.37
CA ARG A 491 10.22 -30.22 15.18
C ARG A 491 10.97 -29.70 16.39
N VAL A 492 10.46 -30.02 17.57
CA VAL A 492 11.10 -29.70 18.85
C VAL A 492 11.75 -30.95 19.41
N ASP A 493 12.96 -30.82 19.98
CA ASP A 493 13.77 -31.97 20.40
C ASP A 493 13.52 -32.35 21.86
N GLY A 494 12.77 -31.55 22.63
CA GLY A 494 12.43 -31.83 24.03
C GLY A 494 11.38 -30.86 24.60
N PRO A 495 10.95 -31.09 25.85
CA PRO A 495 10.06 -30.20 26.55
C PRO A 495 10.78 -28.89 26.93
N GLY A 496 10.01 -27.80 27.10
CA GLY A 496 10.50 -26.49 27.52
C GLY A 496 10.02 -25.33 26.66
N PRO A 497 10.51 -24.12 26.93
CA PRO A 497 10.16 -22.94 26.17
C PRO A 497 10.81 -22.97 24.78
N VAL A 498 10.03 -22.56 23.78
CA VAL A 498 10.49 -22.40 22.40
C VAL A 498 10.10 -21.01 21.93
N VAL A 499 11.06 -20.25 21.39
CA VAL A 499 10.84 -18.92 20.85
C VAL A 499 11.26 -18.91 19.38
N LEU A 500 10.32 -18.57 18.52
CA LEU A 500 10.58 -18.30 17.11
C LEU A 500 10.67 -16.80 16.90
N GLU A 501 11.70 -16.37 16.17
CA GLU A 501 11.93 -14.99 15.74
C GLU A 501 12.30 -14.95 14.26
N THR A 502 12.05 -13.83 13.61
CA THR A 502 12.52 -13.61 12.25
C THR A 502 13.88 -12.91 12.25
N ALA A 503 14.80 -13.43 11.44
CA ALA A 503 16.11 -12.81 11.22
C ALA A 503 16.50 -12.97 9.75
N PHE A 504 16.65 -11.81 9.06
CA PHE A 504 17.11 -11.82 7.68
C PHE A 504 18.47 -12.48 7.55
N ALA A 505 18.58 -13.34 6.55
CA ALA A 505 19.84 -13.97 6.17
C ALA A 505 19.86 -14.14 4.64
N LEU A 506 20.88 -13.56 3.99
CA LEU A 506 21.00 -13.58 2.54
C LEU A 506 21.01 -15.01 1.97
N GLY A 507 21.70 -15.93 2.65
CA GLY A 507 21.72 -17.37 2.27
C GLY A 507 20.40 -18.11 2.45
N ARG A 508 19.38 -17.45 3.04
CA ARG A 508 18.03 -18.00 3.21
C ARG A 508 17.02 -17.48 2.21
N VAL A 509 17.39 -16.55 1.35
CA VAL A 509 16.51 -16.03 0.30
C VAL A 509 15.99 -17.20 -0.55
N ARG A 510 14.65 -17.39 -0.55
CA ARG A 510 13.95 -18.50 -1.22
C ARG A 510 14.37 -19.92 -0.76
N ALA A 511 14.98 -20.06 0.39
CA ALA A 511 15.35 -21.38 0.89
C ALA A 511 14.11 -22.19 1.26
N THR A 512 14.08 -23.44 0.79
CA THR A 512 13.04 -24.42 1.11
C THR A 512 13.50 -25.47 2.12
N SER A 513 14.83 -25.56 2.35
CA SER A 513 15.40 -26.48 3.35
C SER A 513 15.02 -26.06 4.77
N PRO A 514 14.78 -27.02 5.68
CA PRO A 514 14.58 -26.74 7.09
C PRO A 514 15.74 -25.93 7.66
N ARG A 515 15.45 -25.08 8.65
CA ARG A 515 16.45 -24.40 9.47
C ARG A 515 16.47 -25.07 10.84
N CYS A 516 17.58 -25.77 11.13
CA CYS A 516 17.76 -26.48 12.39
C CYS A 516 18.77 -25.75 13.27
N THR A 517 18.57 -25.84 14.58
CA THR A 517 19.55 -25.46 15.61
C THR A 517 20.35 -26.72 15.93
N GLY A 518 21.66 -26.66 15.74
CA GLY A 518 22.61 -27.72 16.11
C GLY A 518 22.92 -27.68 17.59
#